data_367da1f6687d007a66d8c91299124c11
#
_entry.id   367da1f6687d007a66d8c91299124c11
#
_cell.length_a   1.000
_cell.length_b   1.000
_cell.length_c   1.000
_cell.angle_alpha   90.00
_cell.angle_beta   90.00
_cell.angle_gamma   90.00
#
_symmetry.space_group_name_H-M   'P 1'
#
loop_
_entity.id
_entity.type
_entity.pdbx_description
1 polymer ?
#
loop_
_entity_poly.entity_id
_entity_poly.type
_entity_poly.pdbx_seq_one_letter_code
_entity_poly.pdbx_strand_id
1 'polypeptide(L)'
;VRHSSLLALACGVTLLGAGCRQDMHDQPKAKPQSKSAFFADGRTGRLPIEGTIARGQLNENDHLYRGKIDGKFATTFPIPIAAATMRRGQERYEIFCTPCHGATGLGNGMVVQRGFKVAASHHTERLRNETNGYWFDVITNGFGVMPPAGPQIPVKDRWAIIVYIRALQLSRHAALTDIPEDQREAVTSGRKLPEAGAKPGAPEARH
;
A
#
# COMPACT_ATOMS: atom_id res chain seq x y z
N VAL A 1 -60.80 22.78 22.75
CA VAL A 1 -59.84 22.64 21.60
C VAL A 1 -58.38 22.80 22.02
N ARG A 2 -58.05 23.77 22.94
CA ARG A 2 -56.65 24.02 23.35
C ARG A 2 -56.00 22.89 24.18
N HIS A 3 -56.75 22.17 25.02
CA HIS A 3 -56.24 21.10 25.86
C HIS A 3 -55.90 19.82 25.06
N SER A 4 -56.69 19.53 24.02
CA SER A 4 -56.44 18.37 23.14
C SER A 4 -55.14 18.51 22.34
N SER A 5 -54.86 19.76 21.89
CA SER A 5 -53.61 20.04 21.16
C SER A 5 -52.36 19.93 22.04
N LEU A 6 -52.48 20.37 23.31
CA LEU A 6 -51.36 20.25 24.28
C LEU A 6 -51.09 18.77 24.65
N LEU A 7 -52.13 17.96 24.80
CA LEU A 7 -52.00 16.53 25.06
C LEU A 7 -51.36 15.81 23.88
N ALA A 8 -51.77 16.13 22.63
CA ALA A 8 -51.16 15.55 21.46
C ALA A 8 -49.65 15.91 21.30
N LEU A 9 -49.28 17.16 21.62
CA LEU A 9 -47.90 17.60 21.60
C LEU A 9 -47.07 16.90 22.68
N ALA A 10 -47.60 16.77 23.91
CA ALA A 10 -46.93 16.08 25.00
C ALA A 10 -46.73 14.58 24.68
N CYS A 11 -47.71 13.89 24.12
CA CYS A 11 -47.58 12.51 23.68
C CYS A 11 -46.56 12.35 22.53
N GLY A 12 -46.49 13.31 21.60
CA GLY A 12 -45.49 13.33 20.52
C GLY A 12 -44.06 13.46 21.02
N VAL A 13 -43.84 14.34 22.01
CA VAL A 13 -42.51 14.56 22.61
C VAL A 13 -42.06 13.32 23.41
N THR A 14 -42.94 12.68 24.14
CA THR A 14 -42.62 11.47 24.91
C THR A 14 -42.32 10.28 24.00
N LEU A 15 -43.03 10.12 22.86
CA LEU A 15 -42.76 9.06 21.88
C LEU A 15 -41.40 9.26 21.16
N LEU A 16 -41.02 10.50 20.89
CA LEU A 16 -39.71 10.81 20.28
C LEU A 16 -38.55 10.58 21.26
N GLY A 17 -38.75 10.78 22.55
CA GLY A 17 -37.75 10.51 23.58
C GLY A 17 -37.50 9.02 23.84
N ALA A 18 -38.47 8.15 23.61
CA ALA A 18 -38.37 6.70 23.81
C ALA A 18 -37.56 5.97 22.74
N GLY A 19 -37.26 6.63 21.60
CA GLY A 19 -36.52 6.03 20.50
C GLY A 19 -35.01 5.95 20.69
N CYS A 20 -34.42 6.68 21.66
CA CYS A 20 -32.98 6.65 21.92
C CYS A 20 -32.61 5.46 22.82
N ARG A 21 -32.50 4.27 22.22
CA ARG A 21 -32.04 3.09 22.93
C ARG A 21 -30.52 3.11 23.04
N GLN A 22 -30.01 3.33 24.24
CA GLN A 22 -28.56 3.33 24.52
C GLN A 22 -28.10 2.09 25.31
N ASP A 23 -28.97 1.10 25.46
CA ASP A 23 -28.68 -0.14 26.16
C ASP A 23 -27.50 -0.84 25.51
N MET A 24 -26.50 -1.22 26.31
CA MET A 24 -25.33 -1.98 25.88
C MET A 24 -24.35 -1.23 24.94
N HIS A 25 -24.57 0.05 24.63
CA HIS A 25 -23.65 0.86 23.82
C HIS A 25 -22.31 1.10 24.55
N ASP A 26 -22.34 1.46 25.81
CA ASP A 26 -21.19 1.60 26.69
C ASP A 26 -21.25 0.57 27.82
N GLN A 27 -20.57 -0.53 27.60
CA GLN A 27 -20.44 -1.61 28.57
C GLN A 27 -19.24 -1.35 29.50
N PRO A 28 -19.24 -1.85 30.75
CA PRO A 28 -18.10 -1.77 31.67
C PRO A 28 -16.99 -2.75 31.23
N LYS A 29 -16.38 -2.47 30.07
CA LYS A 29 -15.26 -3.24 29.53
C LYS A 29 -14.09 -2.35 29.19
N ALA A 30 -12.89 -2.85 29.37
CA ALA A 30 -11.68 -2.18 28.97
C ALA A 30 -11.55 -2.15 27.44
N LYS A 31 -11.47 -0.96 26.84
CA LYS A 31 -11.21 -0.75 25.41
C LYS A 31 -9.75 -0.31 25.23
N PRO A 32 -9.05 -0.61 24.10
CA PRO A 32 -7.63 -0.32 23.94
C PRO A 32 -7.22 1.14 24.22
N GLN A 33 -8.07 2.10 23.90
CA GLN A 33 -7.79 3.53 24.07
C GLN A 33 -8.52 4.16 25.28
N SER A 34 -9.15 3.36 26.13
CA SER A 34 -9.82 3.86 27.32
C SER A 34 -8.80 4.15 28.44
N LYS A 35 -9.18 5.05 29.34
CA LYS A 35 -8.41 5.32 30.56
C LYS A 35 -8.53 4.16 31.54
N SER A 36 -7.46 3.91 32.29
CA SER A 36 -7.43 2.97 33.42
C SER A 36 -6.92 3.69 34.66
N ALA A 37 -7.66 3.60 35.73
CA ALA A 37 -7.20 4.05 37.06
C ALA A 37 -6.28 3.02 37.73
N PHE A 38 -6.26 1.80 37.24
CA PHE A 38 -5.48 0.71 37.82
C PHE A 38 -3.98 0.78 37.47
N PHE A 39 -3.65 1.23 36.26
CA PHE A 39 -2.26 1.32 35.79
C PHE A 39 -1.70 2.74 35.98
N ALA A 40 -0.46 2.84 36.46
CA ALA A 40 0.22 4.11 36.70
C ALA A 40 0.36 4.99 35.43
N ASP A 41 0.44 4.39 34.22
CA ASP A 41 0.49 5.08 32.94
C ASP A 41 -0.90 5.53 32.43
N GLY A 42 -1.96 5.25 33.20
CA GLY A 42 -3.33 5.61 32.87
C GLY A 42 -3.92 4.91 31.64
N ARG A 43 -3.24 3.92 31.07
CA ARG A 43 -3.65 3.23 29.83
C ARG A 43 -4.26 1.88 30.10
N THR A 44 -5.40 1.58 29.49
CA THR A 44 -5.99 0.23 29.49
C THR A 44 -5.24 -0.72 28.57
N GLY A 45 -4.85 -0.27 27.38
CA GLY A 45 -4.03 -1.05 26.44
C GLY A 45 -2.61 -1.19 26.96
N ARG A 46 -2.14 -2.42 27.13
CA ARG A 46 -0.77 -2.70 27.57
C ARG A 46 0.18 -2.81 26.40
N LEU A 47 1.37 -2.27 26.54
CA LEU A 47 2.45 -2.51 25.58
C LEU A 47 2.88 -3.97 25.67
N PRO A 48 3.33 -4.57 24.54
CA PRO A 48 3.97 -5.89 24.57
C PRO A 48 5.13 -5.90 25.58
N ILE A 49 5.31 -7.04 26.27
CA ILE A 49 6.44 -7.21 27.16
C ILE A 49 7.71 -7.24 26.32
N GLU A 50 8.73 -6.48 26.70
CA GLU A 50 10.01 -6.43 26.00
C GLU A 50 10.60 -7.84 25.85
N GLY A 51 11.15 -8.13 24.67
CA GLY A 51 11.70 -9.46 24.34
C GLY A 51 10.67 -10.51 23.98
N THR A 52 9.36 -10.19 23.97
CA THR A 52 8.33 -11.13 23.51
C THR A 52 7.93 -10.90 22.06
N ILE A 53 7.65 -11.99 21.35
CA ILE A 53 7.15 -11.97 19.97
C ILE A 53 5.75 -12.58 19.98
N ALA A 54 4.78 -11.88 19.40
CA ALA A 54 3.43 -12.38 19.28
C ALA A 54 3.38 -13.66 18.42
N ARG A 55 2.47 -14.57 18.74
CA ARG A 55 2.28 -15.82 17.98
C ARG A 55 2.09 -15.50 16.49
N GLY A 56 2.87 -16.14 15.62
CA GLY A 56 2.84 -15.95 14.16
C GLY A 56 3.57 -14.70 13.65
N GLN A 57 4.25 -13.94 14.52
CA GLN A 57 5.01 -12.75 14.13
C GLN A 57 6.55 -12.90 14.27
N LEU A 58 7.04 -14.11 14.36
CA LEU A 58 8.48 -14.37 14.47
C LEU A 58 9.28 -13.86 13.26
N ASN A 59 8.68 -13.94 12.06
CA ASN A 59 9.22 -13.35 10.82
C ASN A 59 10.70 -13.70 10.57
N GLU A 60 11.05 -14.99 10.65
CA GLU A 60 12.43 -15.51 10.58
C GLU A 60 13.11 -15.26 9.23
N ASN A 61 12.35 -15.17 8.15
CA ASN A 61 12.91 -14.98 6.82
C ASN A 61 13.27 -13.50 6.61
N ASP A 62 14.53 -13.15 6.88
CA ASP A 62 15.03 -11.79 6.74
C ASP A 62 14.92 -11.23 5.31
N HIS A 63 15.08 -12.09 4.30
CA HIS A 63 14.90 -11.66 2.93
C HIS A 63 13.47 -11.18 2.68
N LEU A 64 12.47 -11.95 3.12
CA LEU A 64 11.06 -11.61 2.92
C LEU A 64 10.61 -10.43 3.79
N TYR A 65 10.95 -10.45 5.07
CA TYR A 65 10.38 -9.52 6.05
C TYR A 65 11.21 -8.26 6.30
N ARG A 66 12.52 -8.29 6.00
CA ARG A 66 13.45 -7.17 6.23
C ARG A 66 14.19 -6.69 4.98
N GLY A 67 14.06 -7.43 3.85
CA GLY A 67 14.77 -7.11 2.62
C GLY A 67 16.28 -7.35 2.70
N LYS A 68 16.72 -8.25 3.58
CA LYS A 68 18.15 -8.46 3.84
C LYS A 68 18.55 -9.93 3.69
N ILE A 69 19.77 -10.14 3.20
CA ILE A 69 20.47 -11.41 3.17
C ILE A 69 21.82 -11.16 3.86
N ASP A 70 22.15 -11.94 4.87
CA ASP A 70 23.40 -11.80 5.63
C ASP A 70 23.64 -10.35 6.14
N GLY A 71 22.57 -9.71 6.60
CA GLY A 71 22.62 -8.34 7.13
C GLY A 71 22.70 -7.23 6.08
N LYS A 72 22.89 -7.55 4.79
CA LYS A 72 22.98 -6.58 3.68
C LYS A 72 21.66 -6.51 2.92
N PHE A 73 21.36 -5.37 2.31
CA PHE A 73 20.18 -5.23 1.46
C PHE A 73 20.24 -6.18 0.26
N ALA A 74 19.18 -6.96 0.09
CA ALA A 74 19.08 -7.97 -0.95
C ALA A 74 18.93 -7.34 -2.35
N THR A 75 19.63 -7.90 -3.33
CA THR A 75 19.49 -7.55 -4.74
C THR A 75 18.37 -8.35 -5.41
N THR A 76 18.01 -9.50 -4.85
CA THR A 76 17.02 -10.44 -5.39
C THR A 76 15.63 -10.21 -4.77
N PHE A 77 14.62 -10.83 -5.36
CA PHE A 77 13.26 -10.83 -4.83
C PHE A 77 12.96 -12.14 -4.10
N PRO A 78 12.32 -12.12 -2.91
CA PRO A 78 11.89 -13.31 -2.19
C PRO A 78 10.55 -13.88 -2.69
N ILE A 79 9.97 -13.27 -3.70
CA ILE A 79 8.70 -13.67 -4.33
C ILE A 79 8.91 -13.88 -5.84
N PRO A 80 8.11 -14.73 -6.50
CA PRO A 80 8.21 -14.93 -7.94
C PRO A 80 7.82 -13.65 -8.71
N ILE A 81 8.61 -13.31 -9.73
CA ILE A 81 8.30 -12.23 -10.68
C ILE A 81 7.43 -12.82 -11.78
N ALA A 82 6.13 -12.55 -11.73
CA ALA A 82 5.14 -13.02 -12.68
C ALA A 82 4.18 -11.89 -13.06
N ALA A 83 3.43 -12.05 -14.14
CA ALA A 83 2.44 -11.07 -14.58
C ALA A 83 1.39 -10.74 -13.48
N ALA A 84 1.02 -11.74 -12.67
CA ALA A 84 0.12 -11.52 -11.53
C ALA A 84 0.76 -10.64 -10.45
N THR A 85 2.04 -10.87 -10.13
CA THR A 85 2.80 -10.04 -9.17
C THR A 85 2.95 -8.61 -9.69
N MET A 86 3.23 -8.45 -10.99
CA MET A 86 3.33 -7.14 -11.63
C MET A 86 2.02 -6.36 -11.55
N ARG A 87 0.89 -6.97 -11.92
CA ARG A 87 -0.44 -6.35 -11.82
C ARG A 87 -0.79 -5.99 -10.38
N ARG A 88 -0.49 -6.88 -9.43
CA ARG A 88 -0.69 -6.57 -8.00
C ARG A 88 0.17 -5.40 -7.54
N GLY A 89 1.42 -5.35 -7.99
CA GLY A 89 2.33 -4.24 -7.72
C GLY A 89 1.83 -2.92 -8.26
N GLN A 90 1.33 -2.91 -9.50
CA GLN A 90 0.71 -1.74 -10.11
C GLN A 90 -0.48 -1.24 -9.31
N GLU A 91 -1.43 -2.12 -9.02
CA GLU A 91 -2.63 -1.79 -8.22
C GLU A 91 -2.25 -1.15 -6.88
N ARG A 92 -1.30 -1.73 -6.16
CA ARG A 92 -0.88 -1.21 -4.85
C ARG A 92 -0.08 0.08 -4.98
N TYR A 93 0.75 0.22 -6.00
CA TYR A 93 1.47 1.45 -6.30
C TYR A 93 0.51 2.61 -6.59
N GLU A 94 -0.52 2.37 -7.41
CA GLU A 94 -1.52 3.37 -7.75
C GLU A 94 -2.25 3.89 -6.51
N ILE A 95 -2.55 3.03 -5.54
CA ILE A 95 -3.25 3.41 -4.29
C ILE A 95 -2.32 4.15 -3.33
N PHE A 96 -1.13 3.62 -3.06
CA PHE A 96 -0.29 4.07 -1.94
C PHE A 96 0.83 5.03 -2.36
N CYS A 97 1.34 4.93 -3.59
CA CYS A 97 2.55 5.64 -4.02
C CYS A 97 2.25 6.80 -4.98
N THR A 98 1.29 6.62 -5.89
CA THR A 98 0.92 7.61 -6.91
C THR A 98 0.57 9.00 -6.35
N PRO A 99 -0.12 9.14 -5.20
CA PRO A 99 -0.44 10.46 -4.67
C PRO A 99 0.78 11.37 -4.49
N CYS A 100 1.92 10.83 -4.12
CA CYS A 100 3.18 11.56 -3.96
C CYS A 100 4.13 11.40 -5.16
N HIS A 101 4.33 10.16 -5.65
CA HIS A 101 5.32 9.85 -6.67
C HIS A 101 4.82 9.99 -8.11
N GLY A 102 3.50 10.17 -8.32
CA GLY A 102 2.89 10.18 -9.65
C GLY A 102 2.78 8.78 -10.26
N ALA A 103 1.88 8.61 -11.23
CA ALA A 103 1.64 7.30 -11.86
C ALA A 103 2.87 6.74 -12.58
N THR A 104 3.75 7.61 -13.05
CA THR A 104 4.99 7.26 -13.76
C THR A 104 6.24 7.30 -12.89
N GLY A 105 6.11 7.57 -11.59
CA GLY A 105 7.24 7.59 -10.66
C GLY A 105 8.17 8.79 -10.77
N LEU A 106 7.69 9.92 -11.33
CA LEU A 106 8.49 11.14 -11.50
C LEU A 106 8.60 12.01 -10.25
N GLY A 107 7.87 11.70 -9.18
CA GLY A 107 7.86 12.50 -7.96
C GLY A 107 6.94 13.72 -8.02
N ASN A 108 6.05 13.79 -9.00
CA ASN A 108 5.14 14.90 -9.27
C ASN A 108 3.67 14.56 -8.98
N GLY A 109 3.41 13.72 -8.00
CA GLY A 109 2.04 13.33 -7.62
C GLY A 109 1.19 14.52 -7.17
N MET A 110 -0.12 14.31 -7.10
CA MET A 110 -1.10 15.37 -6.80
C MET A 110 -0.82 16.10 -5.48
N VAL A 111 -0.36 15.38 -4.46
CA VAL A 111 -0.03 15.96 -3.15
C VAL A 111 1.17 16.90 -3.25
N VAL A 112 2.17 16.55 -4.06
CA VAL A 112 3.34 17.40 -4.34
C VAL A 112 2.93 18.65 -5.10
N GLN A 113 2.07 18.51 -6.12
CA GLN A 113 1.56 19.65 -6.90
C GLN A 113 0.76 20.63 -6.03
N ARG A 114 0.25 20.20 -4.89
CA ARG A 114 -0.49 21.04 -3.93
C ARG A 114 0.36 21.54 -2.76
N GLY A 115 1.69 21.52 -2.90
CA GLY A 115 2.61 22.16 -1.95
C GLY A 115 3.28 21.23 -0.94
N PHE A 116 3.09 19.91 -1.05
CA PHE A 116 3.90 18.98 -0.25
C PHE A 116 5.34 18.92 -0.78
N LYS A 117 6.28 18.46 0.05
CA LYS A 117 7.68 18.30 -0.38
C LYS A 117 7.78 17.39 -1.60
N VAL A 118 8.66 17.76 -2.53
CA VAL A 118 8.91 16.99 -3.74
C VAL A 118 9.35 15.58 -3.39
N ALA A 119 8.62 14.60 -3.90
CA ALA A 119 8.99 13.20 -3.79
C ALA A 119 10.13 12.89 -4.77
N ALA A 120 11.05 12.01 -4.39
CA ALA A 120 12.14 11.61 -5.27
C ALA A 120 11.59 10.91 -6.53
N SER A 121 12.11 11.27 -7.71
CA SER A 121 11.84 10.52 -8.92
C SER A 121 12.51 9.14 -8.85
N HIS A 122 11.76 8.08 -9.13
CA HIS A 122 12.28 6.71 -9.18
C HIS A 122 13.29 6.50 -10.30
N HIS A 123 13.37 7.42 -11.27
CA HIS A 123 14.21 7.33 -12.46
C HIS A 123 15.60 7.93 -12.31
N THR A 124 15.93 8.53 -11.15
CA THR A 124 17.29 9.01 -10.90
C THR A 124 18.28 7.86 -10.93
N GLU A 125 19.49 8.12 -11.43
CA GLU A 125 20.56 7.13 -11.53
C GLU A 125 20.84 6.46 -10.16
N ARG A 126 20.91 7.27 -9.10
CA ARG A 126 21.07 6.78 -7.74
C ARG A 126 20.01 5.73 -7.39
N LEU A 127 18.72 6.03 -7.60
CA LEU A 127 17.63 5.12 -7.22
C LEU A 127 17.48 3.92 -8.15
N ARG A 128 17.90 4.01 -9.41
CA ARG A 128 17.97 2.85 -10.30
C ARG A 128 19.02 1.84 -9.85
N ASN A 129 20.14 2.34 -9.32
CA ASN A 129 21.26 1.51 -8.85
C ASN A 129 21.04 0.95 -7.43
N GLU A 130 20.04 1.42 -6.70
CA GLU A 130 19.72 0.88 -5.37
C GLU A 130 19.20 -0.56 -5.44
N THR A 131 19.50 -1.34 -4.38
CA THR A 131 19.06 -2.73 -4.25
C THR A 131 17.56 -2.84 -4.00
N ASN A 132 16.96 -4.00 -4.28
CA ASN A 132 15.54 -4.23 -4.01
C ASN A 132 15.24 -4.21 -2.51
N GLY A 133 16.16 -4.69 -1.68
CA GLY A 133 16.06 -4.64 -0.22
C GLY A 133 16.07 -3.22 0.33
N TYR A 134 16.84 -2.30 -0.25
CA TYR A 134 16.79 -0.88 0.09
C TYR A 134 15.41 -0.28 -0.17
N TRP A 135 14.81 -0.56 -1.33
CA TRP A 135 13.45 -0.14 -1.64
C TRP A 135 12.44 -0.70 -0.64
N PHE A 136 12.61 -1.97 -0.25
CA PHE A 136 11.75 -2.60 0.74
C PHE A 136 11.86 -1.91 2.11
N ASP A 137 13.07 -1.58 2.53
CA ASP A 137 13.34 -0.88 3.79
C ASP A 137 12.71 0.52 3.80
N VAL A 138 12.92 1.30 2.73
CA VAL A 138 12.34 2.64 2.57
C VAL A 138 10.82 2.61 2.60
N ILE A 139 10.18 1.68 1.89
CA ILE A 139 8.72 1.54 1.92
C ILE A 139 8.24 1.12 3.31
N THR A 140 8.98 0.26 3.99
CA THR A 140 8.61 -0.28 5.30
C THR A 140 8.74 0.75 6.41
N ASN A 141 9.90 1.40 6.49
CA ASN A 141 10.31 2.22 7.62
C ASN A 141 10.20 3.72 7.36
N GLY A 142 9.95 4.11 6.09
CA GLY A 142 9.97 5.50 5.65
C GLY A 142 11.39 6.00 5.38
N PHE A 143 11.50 7.20 4.81
CA PHE A 143 12.78 7.88 4.58
C PHE A 143 12.58 9.39 4.56
N GLY A 144 13.25 10.11 5.45
CA GLY A 144 13.12 11.57 5.55
C GLY A 144 11.68 12.00 5.84
N VAL A 145 11.03 12.63 4.87
CA VAL A 145 9.62 13.06 4.98
C VAL A 145 8.62 12.00 4.51
N MET A 146 9.09 10.92 3.90
CA MET A 146 8.23 9.80 3.50
C MET A 146 7.87 8.98 4.74
N PRO A 147 6.57 8.87 5.09
CA PRO A 147 6.16 8.10 6.25
C PRO A 147 6.33 6.59 6.02
N PRO A 148 6.43 5.79 7.10
CA PRO A 148 6.46 4.34 7.00
C PRO A 148 5.13 3.79 6.50
N ALA A 149 5.17 2.92 5.50
CA ALA A 149 3.99 2.23 4.97
C ALA A 149 3.88 0.77 5.45
N GLY A 150 4.82 0.32 6.27
CA GLY A 150 4.84 -1.04 6.81
C GLY A 150 3.55 -1.50 7.47
N PRO A 151 2.89 -0.70 8.33
CA PRO A 151 1.63 -1.08 8.97
C PRO A 151 0.45 -1.19 8.02
N GLN A 152 0.47 -0.48 6.88
CA GLN A 152 -0.65 -0.36 5.95
C GLN A 152 -0.56 -1.33 4.78
N ILE A 153 0.66 -1.69 4.36
CA ILE A 153 0.90 -2.50 3.17
C ILE A 153 1.48 -3.86 3.59
N PRO A 154 0.78 -4.97 3.30
CA PRO A 154 1.30 -6.32 3.57
C PRO A 154 2.67 -6.56 2.95
N VAL A 155 3.50 -7.39 3.59
CA VAL A 155 4.88 -7.68 3.17
C VAL A 155 4.99 -8.06 1.69
N LYS A 156 4.15 -8.99 1.22
CA LYS A 156 4.15 -9.44 -0.18
C LYS A 156 3.77 -8.32 -1.16
N ASP A 157 2.84 -7.44 -0.75
CA ASP A 157 2.43 -6.31 -1.58
C ASP A 157 3.53 -5.25 -1.68
N ARG A 158 4.33 -5.03 -0.62
CA ARG A 158 5.52 -4.16 -0.70
C ARG A 158 6.54 -4.67 -1.73
N TRP A 159 6.80 -5.97 -1.75
CA TRP A 159 7.64 -6.59 -2.77
C TRP A 159 7.05 -6.48 -4.18
N ALA A 160 5.74 -6.68 -4.31
CA ALA A 160 5.05 -6.51 -5.60
C ALA A 160 5.15 -5.06 -6.12
N ILE A 161 5.02 -4.06 -5.24
CA ILE A 161 5.25 -2.65 -5.58
C ILE A 161 6.66 -2.43 -6.12
N ILE A 162 7.68 -3.04 -5.50
CA ILE A 162 9.07 -2.91 -5.98
C ILE A 162 9.24 -3.54 -7.37
N VAL A 163 8.61 -4.68 -7.63
CA VAL A 163 8.59 -5.29 -8.98
C VAL A 163 8.02 -4.29 -10.00
N TYR A 164 6.92 -3.62 -9.67
CA TYR A 164 6.32 -2.61 -10.54
C TYR A 164 7.20 -1.35 -10.69
N ILE A 165 7.85 -0.88 -9.63
CA ILE A 165 8.80 0.25 -9.70
C ILE A 165 9.95 -0.10 -10.66
N ARG A 166 10.47 -1.33 -10.63
CA ARG A 166 11.51 -1.78 -11.57
C ARG A 166 11.03 -1.76 -13.02
N ALA A 167 9.78 -2.14 -13.26
CA ALA A 167 9.17 -2.02 -14.59
C ALA A 167 9.03 -0.55 -15.04
N LEU A 168 8.62 0.35 -14.14
CA LEU A 168 8.59 1.79 -14.43
C LEU A 168 9.98 2.33 -14.78
N GLN A 169 11.02 1.93 -14.05
CA GLN A 169 12.40 2.30 -14.34
C GLN A 169 12.84 1.79 -15.72
N LEU A 170 12.56 0.53 -16.01
CA LEU A 170 12.90 -0.08 -17.30
C LEU A 170 12.16 0.61 -18.46
N SER A 171 10.89 0.95 -18.30
CA SER A 171 10.08 1.60 -19.35
C SER A 171 10.68 2.89 -19.90
N ARG A 172 11.55 3.56 -19.12
CA ARG A 172 12.22 4.81 -19.51
C ARG A 172 13.68 4.66 -19.90
N HIS A 173 14.27 3.52 -19.57
CA HIS A 173 15.72 3.28 -19.73
C HIS A 173 16.01 1.93 -20.37
N ALA A 174 15.01 1.32 -21.04
CA ALA A 174 15.20 0.09 -21.75
C ALA A 174 16.18 0.25 -22.90
N ALA A 175 17.11 -0.68 -23.04
CA ALA A 175 17.95 -0.85 -24.21
C ALA A 175 17.32 -1.89 -25.15
N LEU A 176 17.71 -1.89 -26.43
CA LEU A 176 17.25 -2.92 -27.38
C LEU A 176 17.63 -4.34 -26.91
N THR A 177 18.70 -4.45 -26.13
CA THR A 177 19.15 -5.71 -25.53
C THR A 177 18.19 -6.29 -24.50
N ASP A 178 17.34 -5.43 -23.89
CA ASP A 178 16.34 -5.87 -22.90
C ASP A 178 15.11 -6.49 -23.56
N ILE A 179 14.99 -6.34 -24.89
CA ILE A 179 13.89 -6.88 -25.68
C ILE A 179 14.29 -8.25 -26.22
N PRO A 180 13.40 -9.27 -26.14
CA PRO A 180 13.62 -10.56 -26.78
C PRO A 180 13.99 -10.40 -28.24
N GLU A 181 14.94 -11.22 -28.74
CA GLU A 181 15.53 -11.05 -30.04
C GLU A 181 14.49 -11.13 -31.18
N ASP A 182 13.54 -12.02 -31.05
CA ASP A 182 12.39 -12.21 -31.97
C ASP A 182 11.45 -10.99 -32.05
N GLN A 183 11.50 -10.08 -31.08
CA GLN A 183 10.65 -8.90 -31.02
C GLN A 183 11.36 -7.58 -31.34
N ARG A 184 12.71 -7.59 -31.41
CA ARG A 184 13.52 -6.38 -31.65
C ARG A 184 13.19 -5.70 -32.98
N GLU A 185 13.01 -6.48 -34.06
CA GLU A 185 12.65 -5.95 -35.37
C GLU A 185 11.28 -5.26 -35.36
N ALA A 186 10.29 -5.84 -34.71
CA ALA A 186 8.97 -5.26 -34.59
C ALA A 186 9.01 -3.91 -33.84
N VAL A 187 9.78 -3.83 -32.74
CA VAL A 187 9.94 -2.58 -31.97
C VAL A 187 10.67 -1.53 -32.78
N THR A 188 11.75 -1.88 -33.48
CA THR A 188 12.55 -0.93 -34.27
C THR A 188 11.78 -0.40 -35.49
N SER A 189 10.91 -1.23 -36.09
CA SER A 189 10.05 -0.83 -37.21
C SER A 189 8.76 -0.10 -36.77
N GLY A 190 8.54 0.10 -35.47
CA GLY A 190 7.32 0.73 -34.93
C GLY A 190 6.07 -0.14 -35.06
N ARG A 191 6.22 -1.44 -35.31
CA ARG A 191 5.08 -2.36 -35.37
C ARG A 191 4.56 -2.63 -33.96
N LYS A 192 3.24 -2.59 -33.79
CA LYS A 192 2.60 -2.94 -32.52
C LYS A 192 2.92 -4.40 -32.15
N LEU A 193 3.48 -4.60 -30.95
CA LEU A 193 3.71 -5.92 -30.41
C LEU A 193 2.39 -6.61 -30.05
N PRO A 194 2.28 -7.94 -30.14
CA PRO A 194 1.13 -8.68 -29.62
C PRO A 194 0.95 -8.40 -28.13
N GLU A 195 -0.28 -8.25 -27.70
CA GLU A 195 -0.55 -8.08 -26.26
C GLU A 195 -0.05 -9.28 -25.46
N ALA A 196 0.66 -9.01 -24.38
CA ALA A 196 1.20 -10.06 -23.50
C ALA A 196 0.05 -10.91 -22.94
N GLY A 197 -0.08 -12.16 -23.42
CA GLY A 197 -1.14 -13.11 -23.05
C GLY A 197 -2.11 -13.49 -24.17
N ALA A 198 -2.00 -12.92 -25.37
CA ALA A 198 -2.74 -13.41 -26.53
C ALA A 198 -2.24 -14.80 -26.90
N LYS A 199 -3.11 -15.81 -26.80
CA LYS A 199 -2.80 -17.16 -27.32
C LYS A 199 -2.52 -17.05 -28.81
N PRO A 200 -1.47 -17.71 -29.34
CA PRO A 200 -1.27 -17.79 -30.79
C PRO A 200 -2.50 -18.47 -31.42
N GLY A 201 -3.22 -17.76 -32.27
CA GLY A 201 -4.29 -18.33 -33.07
C GLY A 201 -5.73 -17.90 -32.82
N ALA A 202 -6.00 -16.85 -32.07
CA ALA A 202 -7.35 -16.26 -32.04
C ALA A 202 -7.57 -15.41 -33.29
N PRO A 203 -8.63 -15.64 -34.10
CA PRO A 203 -8.90 -14.87 -35.31
C PRO A 203 -9.29 -13.44 -34.93
N GLU A 204 -8.72 -12.46 -35.62
CA GLU A 204 -9.06 -11.04 -35.51
C GLU A 204 -10.57 -10.85 -35.78
N ALA A 205 -11.30 -10.38 -34.77
CA ALA A 205 -12.66 -9.93 -34.96
C ALA A 205 -12.64 -8.65 -35.81
N ARG A 206 -13.05 -8.75 -37.06
CA ARG A 206 -13.29 -7.59 -37.93
C ARG A 206 -14.55 -6.89 -37.46
N HIS A 207 -14.40 -5.64 -37.09
CA HIS A 207 -15.47 -4.67 -36.97
C HIS A 207 -15.43 -3.70 -38.15
#